data_c41de7fc86c6e16aef2a3c06a6077c04
#
_entry.id   c41de7fc86c6e16aef2a3c06a6077c04
#
_cell.length_a   1.000
_cell.length_b   1.000
_cell.length_c   1.000
_cell.angle_alpha   90.00
_cell.angle_beta   90.00
_cell.angle_gamma   90.00
#
_symmetry.space_group_name_H-M   'P 1'
#
loop_
_entity.id
_entity.type
_entity.pdbx_description
1 polymer ?
#
loop_
_entity_poly.entity_id
_entity_poly.type
_entity_poly.pdbx_seq_one_letter_code
_entity_poly.pdbx_strand_id
1 'polypeptide(L)'
;MCIRDRDVSIFGLIGCALTIALGGFLRGFLGFGAALLMVPILSSILTPAVGLVIMYLVEVPTVLYLMPPALKKGNVKIVFPMILALMVTIPIGFYFVVSLNPETIRIVISVMVILMVALLASGWKPKGDINLTTMIMGGGFSGLVNGAAGVGGPPFVTVLMARNDDAEITRSNIIITMGCMSLLTTLTQFFYGMMTINLIIVSAFAFPVYIIIFICNRPSPAMPSIIGFYSIS
;
A
#
# COMPACT_ATOMS: atom_id res chain seq x y z
N MET A 1 20.19 -5.72 -16.25
CA MET A 1 19.56 -4.40 -16.17
C MET A 1 20.44 -3.52 -15.29
N CYS A 2 21.26 -2.64 -15.92
CA CYS A 2 22.19 -1.80 -15.17
C CYS A 2 21.39 -0.80 -14.33
N ILE A 3 21.45 -0.95 -13.01
CA ILE A 3 21.13 0.14 -12.08
C ILE A 3 22.26 1.16 -12.29
N ARG A 4 22.03 2.13 -13.17
CA ARG A 4 22.92 3.26 -13.35
C ARG A 4 22.82 4.04 -12.04
N ASP A 5 23.86 3.98 -11.23
CA ASP A 5 24.08 4.82 -10.06
C ASP A 5 23.90 6.28 -10.49
N ARG A 6 22.69 6.79 -10.29
CA ARG A 6 22.51 8.23 -10.21
C ARG A 6 23.05 8.55 -8.82
N ASP A 7 24.18 9.27 -8.75
CA ASP A 7 24.69 9.81 -7.50
C ASP A 7 23.54 10.54 -6.81
N VAL A 8 22.92 9.85 -5.83
CA VAL A 8 21.81 10.43 -5.08
C VAL A 8 22.43 11.53 -4.24
N SER A 9 22.16 12.77 -4.60
CA SER A 9 22.60 13.94 -3.83
C SER A 9 22.24 13.76 -2.36
N ILE A 10 23.03 14.33 -1.44
CA ILE A 10 22.73 14.35 0.00
C ILE A 10 21.30 14.87 0.24
N PHE A 11 20.85 15.85 -0.55
CA PHE A 11 19.46 16.34 -0.51
C PHE A 11 18.44 15.25 -0.90
N GLY A 12 18.77 14.40 -1.85
CA GLY A 12 17.92 13.26 -2.23
C GLY A 12 17.81 12.22 -1.13
N LEU A 13 18.90 11.92 -0.41
CA LEU A 13 18.90 11.01 0.74
C LEU A 13 18.04 11.57 1.89
N ILE A 14 18.19 12.85 2.19
CA ILE A 14 17.34 13.54 3.19
C ILE A 14 15.88 13.49 2.75
N GLY A 15 15.57 13.74 1.48
CA GLY A 15 14.21 13.64 0.92
C GLY A 15 13.62 12.25 1.06
N CYS A 16 14.38 11.19 0.80
CA CYS A 16 13.96 9.80 1.00
C CYS A 16 13.67 9.52 2.48
N ALA A 17 14.57 9.93 3.39
CA ALA A 17 14.40 9.72 4.83
C ALA A 17 13.15 10.43 5.37
N LEU A 18 12.93 11.69 4.97
CA LEU A 18 11.72 12.45 5.34
C LEU A 18 10.46 11.81 4.77
N THR A 19 10.51 11.31 3.55
CA THR A 19 9.37 10.63 2.92
C THR A 19 9.02 9.35 3.66
N ILE A 20 10.01 8.55 4.07
CA ILE A 20 9.83 7.34 4.85
C ILE A 20 9.26 7.68 6.24
N ALA A 21 9.76 8.73 6.87
CA ALA A 21 9.26 9.22 8.15
C ALA A 21 7.77 9.64 8.07
N LEU A 22 7.41 10.41 7.05
CA LEU A 22 6.01 10.81 6.78
C LEU A 22 5.13 9.61 6.44
N GLY A 23 5.65 8.63 5.70
CA GLY A 23 4.95 7.37 5.43
C GLY A 23 4.63 6.60 6.71
N GLY A 24 5.59 6.49 7.63
CA GLY A 24 5.40 5.89 8.96
C GLY A 24 4.35 6.63 9.79
N PHE A 25 4.35 7.96 9.74
CA PHE A 25 3.34 8.81 10.38
C PHE A 25 1.93 8.53 9.84
N LEU A 26 1.75 8.59 8.52
CA LEU A 26 0.45 8.32 7.89
C LEU A 26 -0.02 6.89 8.16
N ARG A 27 0.88 5.92 8.10
CA ARG A 27 0.55 4.53 8.40
C ARG A 27 0.09 4.33 9.85
N GLY A 28 0.77 4.99 10.80
CA GLY A 28 0.39 4.95 12.22
C GLY A 28 -0.97 5.56 12.47
N PHE A 29 -1.24 6.71 11.87
CA PHE A 29 -2.45 7.49 12.09
C PHE A 29 -3.68 6.95 11.34
N LEU A 30 -3.56 6.74 10.02
CA LEU A 30 -4.67 6.31 9.16
C LEU A 30 -4.80 4.78 9.05
N GLY A 31 -3.71 4.05 9.30
CA GLY A 31 -3.65 2.61 9.07
C GLY A 31 -3.47 2.21 7.60
N PHE A 32 -3.62 3.14 6.64
CA PHE A 32 -3.40 2.98 5.21
C PHE A 32 -2.95 4.32 4.60
N GLY A 33 -2.59 4.33 3.30
CA GLY A 33 -2.32 5.58 2.57
C GLY A 33 -0.86 6.03 2.57
N ALA A 34 0.05 5.39 3.32
CA ALA A 34 1.48 5.70 3.25
C ALA A 34 2.00 5.64 1.81
N ALA A 35 1.53 4.66 1.02
CA ALA A 35 1.89 4.49 -0.37
C ALA A 35 1.54 5.69 -1.26
N LEU A 36 0.38 6.33 -1.03
CA LEU A 36 -0.06 7.49 -1.81
C LEU A 36 0.92 8.67 -1.74
N LEU A 37 1.65 8.78 -0.63
CA LEU A 37 2.67 9.82 -0.44
C LEU A 37 4.06 9.30 -0.81
N MET A 38 4.43 8.10 -0.35
CA MET A 38 5.78 7.57 -0.52
C MET A 38 6.10 7.25 -1.98
N VAL A 39 5.17 6.65 -2.72
CA VAL A 39 5.44 6.19 -4.09
C VAL A 39 5.79 7.33 -5.04
N PRO A 40 5.00 8.41 -5.17
CA PRO A 40 5.34 9.48 -6.10
C PRO A 40 6.65 10.19 -5.72
N ILE A 41 6.92 10.42 -4.44
CA ILE A 41 8.13 11.10 -4.01
C ILE A 41 9.37 10.22 -4.20
N LEU A 42 9.34 8.95 -3.76
CA LEU A 42 10.46 8.03 -3.97
C LEU A 42 10.71 7.77 -5.45
N SER A 43 9.65 7.67 -6.27
CA SER A 43 9.78 7.50 -7.72
C SER A 43 10.33 8.71 -8.44
N SER A 44 10.20 9.91 -7.89
CA SER A 44 10.80 11.13 -8.47
C SER A 44 12.28 11.27 -8.13
N ILE A 45 12.69 10.90 -6.92
CA ILE A 45 14.08 10.96 -6.44
C ILE A 45 14.89 9.78 -7.01
N LEU A 46 14.31 8.59 -6.96
CA LEU A 46 14.89 7.33 -7.43
C LEU A 46 14.28 6.92 -8.77
N THR A 47 14.44 5.66 -9.17
CA THR A 47 13.61 5.11 -10.25
C THR A 47 12.30 4.56 -9.66
N PRO A 48 11.20 4.54 -10.44
CA PRO A 48 9.91 4.01 -9.96
C PRO A 48 10.01 2.61 -9.36
N ALA A 49 10.75 1.73 -10.02
CA ALA A 49 10.94 0.36 -9.57
C ALA A 49 11.69 0.29 -8.22
N VAL A 50 12.77 1.06 -8.06
CA VAL A 50 13.54 1.13 -6.81
C VAL A 50 12.71 1.73 -5.68
N GLY A 51 11.96 2.80 -5.95
CA GLY A 51 11.07 3.42 -4.98
C GLY A 51 10.01 2.45 -4.44
N LEU A 52 9.40 1.65 -5.32
CA LEU A 52 8.44 0.61 -4.95
C LEU A 52 9.08 -0.48 -4.08
N VAL A 53 10.29 -0.96 -4.45
CA VAL A 53 10.97 -2.01 -3.66
C VAL A 53 11.28 -1.52 -2.25
N ILE A 54 11.87 -0.32 -2.11
CA ILE A 54 12.19 0.25 -0.78
C ILE A 54 10.92 0.40 0.06
N MET A 55 9.85 0.95 -0.53
CA MET A 55 8.58 1.15 0.18
C MET A 55 8.04 -0.16 0.75
N TYR A 56 7.95 -1.22 -0.06
CA TYR A 56 7.40 -2.49 0.40
C TYR A 56 8.31 -3.20 1.40
N LEU A 57 9.64 -3.15 1.21
CA LEU A 57 10.58 -3.73 2.18
C LEU A 57 10.48 -3.07 3.56
N VAL A 58 10.31 -1.75 3.61
CA VAL A 58 10.12 -1.01 4.87
C VAL A 58 8.74 -1.31 5.49
N GLU A 59 7.73 -1.60 4.68
CA GLU A 59 6.37 -1.87 5.15
C GLU A 59 6.16 -3.30 5.68
N VAL A 60 6.85 -4.30 5.13
CA VAL A 60 6.68 -5.72 5.49
C VAL A 60 6.73 -6.00 7.00
N PRO A 61 7.71 -5.52 7.77
CA PRO A 61 7.73 -5.80 9.21
C PRO A 61 6.52 -5.22 9.95
N THR A 62 6.02 -4.06 9.52
CA THR A 62 4.81 -3.45 10.09
C THR A 62 3.57 -4.27 9.79
N VAL A 63 3.49 -4.84 8.59
CA VAL A 63 2.44 -5.78 8.20
C VAL A 63 2.46 -7.01 9.06
N LEU A 64 3.64 -7.62 9.26
CA LEU A 64 3.80 -8.80 10.11
C LEU A 64 3.40 -8.53 11.56
N TYR A 65 3.62 -7.31 12.05
CA TYR A 65 3.20 -6.88 13.39
C TYR A 65 1.68 -6.68 13.50
N LEU A 66 1.03 -6.11 12.47
CA LEU A 66 -0.40 -5.81 12.50
C LEU A 66 -1.30 -7.00 12.14
N MET A 67 -0.79 -7.97 11.38
CA MET A 67 -1.59 -9.08 10.84
C MET A 67 -2.12 -10.04 11.92
N PRO A 68 -1.34 -10.50 12.93
CA PRO A 68 -1.83 -11.46 13.91
C PRO A 68 -3.07 -10.99 14.71
N PRO A 69 -3.12 -9.77 15.26
CA PRO A 69 -4.33 -9.29 15.93
C PRO A 69 -5.51 -9.09 14.96
N ALA A 70 -5.25 -8.68 13.71
CA ALA A 70 -6.29 -8.52 12.71
C ALA A 70 -6.93 -9.85 12.30
N LEU A 71 -6.13 -10.92 12.17
CA LEU A 71 -6.64 -12.26 11.86
C LEU A 71 -7.57 -12.82 12.94
N LYS A 72 -7.40 -12.40 14.21
CA LYS A 72 -8.27 -12.82 15.32
C LYS A 72 -9.63 -12.14 15.31
N LYS A 73 -9.71 -10.91 14.78
CA LYS A 73 -10.91 -10.06 14.83
C LYS A 73 -11.63 -9.95 13.48
N GLY A 74 -10.89 -10.10 12.40
CA GLY A 74 -11.41 -10.02 11.04
C GLY A 74 -12.07 -11.32 10.57
N ASN A 75 -12.74 -11.24 9.44
CA ASN A 75 -13.35 -12.39 8.78
C ASN A 75 -12.63 -12.70 7.47
N VAL A 76 -11.66 -13.62 7.55
CA VAL A 76 -10.84 -14.03 6.40
C VAL A 76 -11.71 -14.56 5.23
N LYS A 77 -12.82 -15.22 5.52
CA LYS A 77 -13.71 -15.76 4.47
C LYS A 77 -14.31 -14.66 3.60
N ILE A 78 -14.58 -13.49 4.18
CA ILE A 78 -15.09 -12.33 3.45
C ILE A 78 -14.04 -11.78 2.49
N VAL A 79 -12.81 -11.64 2.93
CA VAL A 79 -11.74 -11.03 2.13
C VAL A 79 -11.03 -12.01 1.19
N PHE A 80 -11.23 -13.30 1.36
CA PHE A 80 -10.58 -14.35 0.58
C PHE A 80 -10.76 -14.21 -0.94
N PRO A 81 -11.97 -13.94 -1.48
CA PRO A 81 -12.14 -13.75 -2.92
C PRO A 81 -11.36 -12.54 -3.45
N MET A 82 -11.28 -11.48 -2.65
CA MET A 82 -10.52 -10.28 -2.96
C MET A 82 -9.01 -10.59 -3.00
N ILE A 83 -8.51 -11.38 -2.02
CA ILE A 83 -7.11 -11.80 -1.96
C ILE A 83 -6.73 -12.67 -3.16
N LEU A 84 -7.61 -13.58 -3.58
CA LEU A 84 -7.39 -14.39 -4.80
C LEU A 84 -7.26 -13.51 -6.05
N ALA A 85 -8.14 -12.50 -6.18
CA ALA A 85 -8.06 -11.57 -7.29
C ALA A 85 -6.74 -10.74 -7.25
N LEU A 86 -6.31 -10.28 -6.07
CA LEU A 86 -5.02 -9.62 -5.86
C LEU A 86 -3.84 -10.49 -6.30
N MET A 87 -3.87 -11.78 -5.96
CA MET A 87 -2.80 -12.73 -6.28
C MET A 87 -2.54 -12.86 -7.78
N VAL A 88 -3.60 -12.77 -8.58
CA VAL A 88 -3.50 -12.82 -10.06
C VAL A 88 -3.15 -11.46 -10.65
N THR A 89 -3.73 -10.38 -10.14
CA THR A 89 -3.65 -9.08 -10.80
C THR A 89 -2.42 -8.27 -10.40
N ILE A 90 -1.83 -8.49 -9.22
CA ILE A 90 -0.58 -7.80 -8.82
C ILE A 90 0.58 -8.12 -9.77
N PRO A 91 0.90 -9.40 -10.11
CA PRO A 91 1.94 -9.71 -11.06
C PRO A 91 1.71 -9.08 -12.44
N ILE A 92 0.46 -9.06 -12.90
CA ILE A 92 0.07 -8.45 -14.18
C ILE A 92 0.34 -6.94 -14.13
N GLY A 93 -0.10 -6.24 -13.08
CA GLY A 93 0.18 -4.82 -12.89
C GLY A 93 1.67 -4.51 -12.81
N PHE A 94 2.44 -5.35 -12.11
CA PHE A 94 3.88 -5.18 -11.97
C PHE A 94 4.64 -5.40 -13.29
N TYR A 95 4.13 -6.28 -14.15
CA TYR A 95 4.68 -6.48 -15.49
C TYR A 95 4.79 -5.16 -16.28
N PHE A 96 3.80 -4.27 -16.16
CA PHE A 96 3.86 -2.94 -16.79
C PHE A 96 4.99 -2.09 -16.25
N VAL A 97 5.31 -2.15 -14.94
CA VAL A 97 6.43 -1.40 -14.34
C VAL A 97 7.77 -1.84 -14.91
N VAL A 98 7.91 -3.13 -15.19
CA VAL A 98 9.17 -3.68 -15.72
C VAL A 98 9.30 -3.49 -17.22
N SER A 99 8.17 -3.45 -17.95
CA SER A 99 8.15 -3.42 -19.42
C SER A 99 8.15 -2.01 -20.01
N LEU A 100 7.70 -1.00 -19.28
CA LEU A 100 7.59 0.38 -19.76
C LEU A 100 8.82 1.22 -19.38
N ASN A 101 9.03 2.32 -20.12
CA ASN A 101 10.08 3.27 -19.81
C ASN A 101 9.83 3.98 -18.47
N PRO A 102 10.89 4.28 -17.69
CA PRO A 102 10.75 4.92 -16.37
C PRO A 102 9.96 6.24 -16.37
N GLU A 103 10.06 7.03 -17.43
CA GLU A 103 9.30 8.28 -17.58
C GLU A 103 7.79 8.02 -17.74
N THR A 104 7.43 7.06 -18.58
CA THR A 104 6.03 6.64 -18.76
C THR A 104 5.45 6.14 -17.44
N ILE A 105 6.22 5.31 -16.70
CA ILE A 105 5.79 4.79 -15.41
C ILE A 105 5.59 5.91 -14.38
N ARG A 106 6.45 6.95 -14.35
CA ARG A 106 6.24 8.12 -13.47
C ARG A 106 4.92 8.82 -13.76
N ILE A 107 4.58 9.00 -15.03
CA ILE A 107 3.28 9.60 -15.43
C ILE A 107 2.14 8.70 -14.96
N VAL A 108 2.22 7.39 -15.21
CA VAL A 108 1.20 6.42 -14.79
C VAL A 108 1.01 6.45 -13.27
N ILE A 109 2.09 6.42 -12.49
CA ILE A 109 2.03 6.52 -11.04
C ILE A 109 1.34 7.83 -10.62
N SER A 110 1.74 8.97 -11.19
CA SER A 110 1.18 10.28 -10.83
C SER A 110 -0.33 10.34 -11.13
N VAL A 111 -0.75 9.88 -12.30
CA VAL A 111 -2.17 9.83 -12.68
C VAL A 111 -2.94 8.89 -11.76
N MET A 112 -2.41 7.69 -11.48
CA MET A 112 -3.06 6.74 -10.58
C MET A 112 -3.20 7.28 -9.16
N VAL A 113 -2.17 7.97 -8.63
CA VAL A 113 -2.23 8.61 -7.31
C VAL A 113 -3.33 9.66 -7.28
N ILE A 114 -3.41 10.55 -8.30
CA ILE A 114 -4.45 11.58 -8.37
C ILE A 114 -5.85 10.94 -8.41
N LEU A 115 -6.03 9.90 -9.24
CA LEU A 115 -7.30 9.17 -9.32
C LEU A 115 -7.67 8.49 -8.00
N MET A 116 -6.69 7.89 -7.31
CA MET A 116 -6.94 7.22 -6.02
C MET A 116 -7.25 8.22 -4.91
N VAL A 117 -6.58 9.37 -4.89
CA VAL A 117 -6.89 10.46 -3.95
C VAL A 117 -8.28 11.02 -4.23
N ALA A 118 -8.62 11.26 -5.51
CA ALA A 118 -9.95 11.73 -5.90
C ALA A 118 -11.04 10.72 -5.52
N LEU A 119 -10.80 9.41 -5.69
CA LEU A 119 -11.69 8.35 -5.26
C LEU A 119 -11.95 8.40 -3.75
N LEU A 120 -10.89 8.54 -2.94
CA LEU A 120 -11.04 8.67 -1.49
C LEU A 120 -11.75 9.97 -1.09
N ALA A 121 -11.38 11.10 -1.71
CA ALA A 121 -11.96 12.41 -1.41
C ALA A 121 -13.43 12.51 -1.81
N SER A 122 -13.84 11.79 -2.85
CA SER A 122 -15.26 11.75 -3.29
C SER A 122 -16.18 11.04 -2.29
N GLY A 123 -15.61 10.26 -1.34
CA GLY A 123 -16.40 9.41 -0.44
C GLY A 123 -17.23 8.35 -1.18
N TRP A 124 -16.91 8.08 -2.46
CA TRP A 124 -17.67 7.14 -3.27
C TRP A 124 -17.62 5.74 -2.66
N LYS A 125 -18.79 5.16 -2.50
CA LYS A 125 -18.96 3.76 -2.07
C LYS A 125 -19.83 3.04 -3.09
N PRO A 126 -19.51 1.78 -3.43
CA PRO A 126 -20.41 0.97 -4.26
C PRO A 126 -21.80 0.92 -3.62
N LYS A 127 -22.84 1.14 -4.45
CA LYS A 127 -24.23 1.08 -4.00
C LYS A 127 -24.77 -0.35 -4.11
N GLY A 128 -25.59 -0.77 -3.17
CA GLY A 128 -26.20 -2.10 -3.13
C GLY A 128 -25.42 -3.13 -2.30
N ASP A 129 -25.90 -4.37 -2.34
CA ASP A 129 -25.28 -5.46 -1.59
C ASP A 129 -23.91 -5.81 -2.16
N ILE A 130 -22.91 -5.84 -1.30
CA ILE A 130 -21.54 -6.20 -1.68
C ILE A 130 -21.48 -7.73 -1.82
N ASN A 131 -21.64 -8.16 -3.05
CA ASN A 131 -21.63 -9.57 -3.43
C ASN A 131 -20.19 -10.04 -3.80
N LEU A 132 -20.08 -11.35 -4.09
CA LEU A 132 -18.81 -11.98 -4.47
C LEU A 132 -18.15 -11.28 -5.67
N THR A 133 -18.95 -10.91 -6.67
CA THR A 133 -18.45 -10.23 -7.88
C THR A 133 -17.82 -8.88 -7.55
N THR A 134 -18.47 -8.07 -6.70
CA THR A 134 -17.93 -6.77 -6.26
C THR A 134 -16.62 -6.94 -5.49
N MET A 135 -16.49 -7.99 -4.67
CA MET A 135 -15.26 -8.30 -3.95
C MET A 135 -14.12 -8.68 -4.91
N ILE A 136 -14.40 -9.51 -5.91
CA ILE A 136 -13.41 -9.91 -6.92
C ILE A 136 -13.01 -8.72 -7.80
N MET A 137 -13.96 -7.92 -8.25
CA MET A 137 -13.68 -6.72 -9.06
C MET A 137 -12.87 -5.68 -8.28
N GLY A 138 -13.25 -5.41 -7.03
CA GLY A 138 -12.52 -4.49 -6.15
C GLY A 138 -11.10 -4.97 -5.89
N GLY A 139 -10.92 -6.25 -5.59
CA GLY A 139 -9.61 -6.86 -5.42
C GLY A 139 -8.79 -6.85 -6.71
N GLY A 140 -9.39 -7.24 -7.83
CA GLY A 140 -8.73 -7.29 -9.14
C GLY A 140 -8.25 -5.91 -9.58
N PHE A 141 -9.10 -4.90 -9.50
CA PHE A 141 -8.71 -3.53 -9.82
C PHE A 141 -7.65 -2.99 -8.86
N SER A 142 -7.82 -3.22 -7.55
CA SER A 142 -6.80 -2.87 -6.54
C SER A 142 -5.45 -3.51 -6.83
N GLY A 143 -5.44 -4.79 -7.21
CA GLY A 143 -4.20 -5.50 -7.50
C GLY A 143 -3.50 -4.99 -8.76
N LEU A 144 -4.23 -4.66 -9.83
CA LEU A 144 -3.67 -4.05 -11.03
C LEU A 144 -3.03 -2.69 -10.71
N VAL A 145 -3.76 -1.81 -10.02
CA VAL A 145 -3.28 -0.49 -9.61
C VAL A 145 -2.08 -0.61 -8.66
N ASN A 146 -2.15 -1.58 -7.74
CA ASN A 146 -1.06 -1.82 -6.79
C ASN A 146 0.20 -2.33 -7.48
N GLY A 147 0.06 -3.28 -8.39
CA GLY A 147 1.17 -3.78 -9.19
C GLY A 147 1.81 -2.69 -10.06
N ALA A 148 0.98 -1.87 -10.73
CA ALA A 148 1.43 -0.84 -11.67
C ALA A 148 1.97 0.43 -10.97
N ALA A 149 1.40 0.82 -9.85
CA ALA A 149 1.69 2.10 -9.22
C ALA A 149 1.94 2.04 -7.70
N GLY A 150 1.80 0.88 -7.06
CA GLY A 150 1.98 0.72 -5.62
C GLY A 150 0.90 1.37 -4.76
N VAL A 151 -0.21 1.84 -5.33
CA VAL A 151 -1.25 2.63 -4.66
C VAL A 151 -2.64 1.97 -4.69
N GLY A 152 -2.70 0.66 -4.70
CA GLY A 152 -3.93 -0.13 -4.81
C GLY A 152 -4.84 -0.12 -3.57
N GLY A 153 -4.50 0.61 -2.51
CA GLY A 153 -5.29 0.66 -1.28
C GLY A 153 -6.74 1.16 -1.45
N PRO A 154 -6.96 2.33 -2.04
CA PRO A 154 -8.26 2.98 -2.09
C PRO A 154 -9.41 2.12 -2.64
N PRO A 155 -9.29 1.41 -3.78
CA PRO A 155 -10.42 0.66 -4.33
C PRO A 155 -10.93 -0.46 -3.42
N PHE A 156 -10.04 -1.26 -2.82
CA PHE A 156 -10.51 -2.32 -1.93
C PHE A 156 -11.03 -1.78 -0.60
N VAL A 157 -10.45 -0.66 -0.11
CA VAL A 157 -10.92 0.00 1.12
C VAL A 157 -12.34 0.50 0.92
N THR A 158 -12.67 1.15 -0.21
CA THR A 158 -14.02 1.63 -0.49
C THR A 158 -15.04 0.48 -0.57
N VAL A 159 -14.66 -0.68 -1.14
CA VAL A 159 -15.52 -1.87 -1.18
C VAL A 159 -15.74 -2.43 0.21
N LEU A 160 -14.70 -2.56 1.04
CA LEU A 160 -14.84 -3.07 2.41
C LEU A 160 -15.63 -2.11 3.31
N MET A 161 -15.47 -0.79 3.14
CA MET A 161 -16.24 0.22 3.88
C MET A 161 -17.70 0.32 3.42
N ALA A 162 -18.03 -0.12 2.22
CA ALA A 162 -19.41 -0.18 1.74
C ALA A 162 -20.21 -1.37 2.31
N ARG A 163 -19.53 -2.32 2.94
CA ARG A 163 -20.18 -3.38 3.70
C ARG A 163 -20.65 -2.79 5.04
N ASN A 164 -21.83 -3.15 5.46
CA ASN A 164 -22.37 -2.74 6.76
C ASN A 164 -21.87 -3.65 7.90
N ASP A 165 -20.58 -4.02 7.88
CA ASP A 165 -19.94 -4.78 8.95
C ASP A 165 -19.54 -3.83 10.10
N ASP A 166 -19.38 -4.38 11.31
CA ASP A 166 -18.87 -3.61 12.45
C ASP A 166 -17.53 -2.94 12.12
N ALA A 167 -17.30 -1.73 12.63
CA ALA A 167 -16.09 -0.94 12.36
C ALA A 167 -14.80 -1.69 12.72
N GLU A 168 -14.81 -2.52 13.76
CA GLU A 168 -13.67 -3.33 14.18
C GLU A 168 -13.38 -4.46 13.17
N ILE A 169 -14.44 -5.13 12.66
CA ILE A 169 -14.33 -6.17 11.63
C ILE A 169 -13.84 -5.56 10.32
N THR A 170 -14.43 -4.44 9.89
CA THR A 170 -14.04 -3.72 8.68
C THR A 170 -12.57 -3.30 8.73
N ARG A 171 -12.11 -2.71 9.83
CA ARG A 171 -10.71 -2.33 10.04
C ARG A 171 -9.78 -3.55 9.98
N SER A 172 -10.17 -4.65 10.62
CA SER A 172 -9.38 -5.88 10.63
C SER A 172 -9.30 -6.49 9.22
N ASN A 173 -10.40 -6.51 8.47
CA ASN A 173 -10.45 -6.96 7.09
C ASN A 173 -9.56 -6.10 6.16
N ILE A 174 -9.55 -4.78 6.35
CA ILE A 174 -8.65 -3.87 5.63
C ILE A 174 -7.19 -4.21 5.93
N ILE A 175 -6.82 -4.43 7.20
CA ILE A 175 -5.45 -4.78 7.59
C ILE A 175 -5.03 -6.12 6.98
N ILE A 176 -5.91 -7.13 7.00
CA ILE A 176 -5.63 -8.45 6.40
C ILE A 176 -5.40 -8.31 4.89
N THR A 177 -6.31 -7.62 4.20
CA THR A 177 -6.21 -7.44 2.74
C THR A 177 -4.96 -6.65 2.36
N MET A 178 -4.67 -5.56 3.06
CA MET A 178 -3.43 -4.80 2.88
C MET A 178 -2.19 -5.63 3.13
N GLY A 179 -2.21 -6.41 4.21
CA GLY A 179 -1.09 -7.27 4.56
C GLY A 179 -0.81 -8.31 3.48
N CYS A 180 -1.85 -9.00 3.00
CA CYS A 180 -1.72 -9.93 1.89
C CYS A 180 -1.23 -9.23 0.61
N MET A 181 -1.76 -8.04 0.30
CA MET A 181 -1.35 -7.25 -0.85
C MET A 181 0.14 -6.88 -0.79
N SER A 182 0.62 -6.38 0.36
CA SER A 182 2.03 -6.03 0.55
C SER A 182 2.95 -7.25 0.44
N LEU A 183 2.58 -8.38 1.04
CA LEU A 183 3.35 -9.62 0.95
C LEU A 183 3.38 -10.18 -0.49
N LEU A 184 2.24 -10.19 -1.17
CA LEU A 184 2.16 -10.64 -2.57
C LEU A 184 2.99 -9.74 -3.50
N THR A 185 2.96 -8.42 -3.29
CA THR A 185 3.77 -7.49 -4.08
C THR A 185 5.26 -7.68 -3.81
N THR A 186 5.65 -7.83 -2.53
CA THR A 186 7.04 -8.13 -2.16
C THR A 186 7.53 -9.43 -2.79
N LEU A 187 6.70 -10.47 -2.75
CA LEU A 187 7.00 -11.76 -3.40
C LEU A 187 7.12 -11.62 -4.93
N THR A 188 6.24 -10.85 -5.55
CA THR A 188 6.29 -10.55 -6.99
C THR A 188 7.60 -9.84 -7.34
N GLN A 189 8.00 -8.83 -6.58
CA GLN A 189 9.28 -8.12 -6.78
C GLN A 189 10.49 -9.04 -6.63
N PHE A 190 10.43 -10.01 -5.72
CA PHE A 190 11.47 -11.03 -5.56
C PHE A 190 11.59 -11.90 -6.81
N PHE A 191 10.47 -12.43 -7.34
CA PHE A 191 10.47 -13.25 -8.55
C PHE A 191 10.91 -12.50 -9.81
N TYR A 192 10.65 -11.19 -9.88
CA TYR A 192 11.14 -10.35 -10.97
C TYR A 192 12.61 -9.93 -10.79
N GLY A 193 13.31 -10.42 -9.75
CA GLY A 193 14.73 -10.15 -9.52
C GLY A 193 15.04 -8.70 -9.17
N MET A 194 14.05 -7.95 -8.67
CA MET A 194 14.21 -6.53 -8.35
C MET A 194 14.86 -6.31 -6.97
N MET A 195 14.91 -7.34 -6.13
CA MET A 195 15.50 -7.27 -4.78
C MET A 195 17.00 -7.48 -4.83
N THR A 196 17.74 -6.37 -4.94
CA THR A 196 19.19 -6.38 -4.80
C THR A 196 19.57 -6.29 -3.33
N ILE A 197 20.69 -6.92 -2.93
CA ILE A 197 21.18 -6.89 -1.55
C ILE A 197 21.34 -5.46 -1.01
N ASN A 198 21.78 -4.53 -1.86
CA ASN A 198 21.95 -3.13 -1.51
C ASN A 198 20.61 -2.47 -1.13
N LEU A 199 19.51 -2.80 -1.84
CA LEU A 199 18.17 -2.28 -1.52
C LEU A 199 17.64 -2.85 -0.21
N ILE A 200 17.95 -4.10 0.09
CA ILE A 200 17.59 -4.73 1.37
C ILE A 200 18.33 -4.02 2.52
N ILE A 201 19.63 -3.76 2.36
CA ILE A 201 20.44 -3.04 3.37
C ILE A 201 19.89 -1.62 3.59
N VAL A 202 19.66 -0.86 2.52
CA VAL A 202 19.10 0.50 2.61
C VAL A 202 17.74 0.50 3.30
N SER A 203 16.87 -0.45 2.96
CA SER A 203 15.56 -0.59 3.59
C SER A 203 15.66 -0.98 5.07
N ALA A 204 16.63 -1.81 5.44
CA ALA A 204 16.89 -2.20 6.82
C ALA A 204 17.35 -0.99 7.68
N PHE A 205 18.14 -0.07 7.12
CA PHE A 205 18.51 1.18 7.79
C PHE A 205 17.34 2.18 7.86
N ALA A 206 16.46 2.19 6.89
CA ALA A 206 15.28 3.06 6.86
C ALA A 206 14.16 2.58 7.79
N PHE A 207 14.08 1.27 8.04
CA PHE A 207 13.03 0.63 8.84
C PHE A 207 12.92 1.16 10.28
N PRO A 208 14.01 1.36 11.07
CA PRO A 208 13.90 1.90 12.43
C PRO A 208 13.21 3.26 12.47
N VAL A 209 13.49 4.15 11.52
CA VAL A 209 12.84 5.46 11.42
C VAL A 209 11.35 5.30 11.16
N TYR A 210 10.98 4.45 10.22
CA TYR A 210 9.59 4.17 9.88
C TYR A 210 8.81 3.59 11.07
N ILE A 211 9.35 2.58 11.75
CA ILE A 211 8.63 1.88 12.83
C ILE A 211 8.52 2.71 14.10
N ILE A 212 9.54 3.50 14.44
CA ILE A 212 9.48 4.40 15.61
C ILE A 212 8.35 5.40 15.41
N ILE A 213 8.30 6.06 14.25
CA ILE A 213 7.25 7.03 13.94
C ILE A 213 5.88 6.38 13.86
N PHE A 214 5.78 5.18 13.26
CA PHE A 214 4.56 4.39 13.23
C PHE A 214 4.03 4.09 14.64
N ILE A 215 4.88 3.64 15.56
CA ILE A 215 4.48 3.29 16.94
C ILE A 215 4.08 4.54 17.73
N CYS A 216 4.86 5.62 17.62
CA CYS A 216 4.58 6.88 18.31
C CYS A 216 3.25 7.52 17.90
N ASN A 217 2.83 7.31 16.65
CA ASN A 217 1.60 7.91 16.11
C ASN A 217 0.42 6.93 16.04
N ARG A 218 0.55 5.75 16.62
CA ARG A 218 -0.56 4.81 16.70
C ARG A 218 -1.62 5.34 17.66
N PRO A 219 -2.89 5.54 17.22
CA PRO A 219 -3.96 5.97 18.12
C PRO A 219 -4.12 4.94 19.23
N SER A 220 -4.22 5.44 20.48
CA SER A 220 -4.54 4.62 21.64
C SER A 220 -5.82 3.81 21.37
N PRO A 221 -5.92 2.56 21.87
CA PRO A 221 -7.13 1.76 21.71
C PRO A 221 -8.39 2.42 22.29
N ALA A 222 -8.24 3.50 23.06
CA ALA A 222 -9.34 4.31 23.61
C ALA A 222 -9.80 5.45 22.69
N MET A 223 -9.07 5.78 21.60
CA MET A 223 -9.50 6.81 20.64
C MET A 223 -10.36 6.17 19.54
N PRO A 224 -11.58 6.71 19.28
CA PRO A 224 -12.35 6.30 18.11
C PRO A 224 -11.51 6.59 16.87
N SER A 225 -11.21 5.53 16.10
CA SER A 225 -10.47 5.67 14.84
C SER A 225 -11.23 6.62 13.92
N ILE A 226 -10.52 7.47 13.17
CA ILE A 226 -11.08 8.40 12.16
C ILE A 226 -12.02 7.67 11.17
N ILE A 227 -11.88 6.35 11.02
CA ILE A 227 -12.80 5.48 10.29
C ILE A 227 -14.22 5.55 10.88
N GLY A 228 -14.39 5.79 12.19
CA GLY A 228 -15.70 6.03 12.82
C GLY A 228 -16.36 7.36 12.41
N PHE A 229 -15.59 8.35 11.98
CA PHE A 229 -16.14 9.64 11.54
C PHE A 229 -16.84 9.56 10.19
N TYR A 230 -16.40 8.63 9.30
CA TYR A 230 -17.02 8.42 7.98
C TYR A 230 -18.28 7.54 8.01
N SER A 231 -18.60 6.95 9.16
CA SER A 231 -19.80 6.09 9.31
C SER A 231 -21.05 6.86 9.78
N ILE A 232 -20.95 8.17 10.08
CA ILE A 232 -22.03 8.95 10.70
C ILE A 232 -22.65 9.98 9.71
N SER A 233 -22.22 10.00 8.47
CA SER A 233 -22.85 10.89 7.44
C SER A 233 -23.49 10.12 6.31
#